data_f3804c5ed2339c8e2b1eabb64598d9c3
#
_entry.id   f3804c5ed2339c8e2b1eabb64598d9c3
#
_cell.length_a   1.000
_cell.length_b   1.000
_cell.length_c   1.000
_cell.angle_alpha   90.00
_cell.angle_beta   90.00
_cell.angle_gamma   90.00
#
_symmetry.space_group_name_H-M   'P 1'
#
loop_
_entity.id
_entity.type
_entity.pdbx_description
1 polymer ?
#
loop_
_entity_poly.entity_id
_entity_poly.type
_entity_poly.pdbx_seq_one_letter_code
_entity_poly.pdbx_strand_id
1 'polypeptide(L)'
;WLAVIWAIIPAINTYNFMTCPIESLVDNGSGMEIKDLFSKPFFWVAICLMICSGASELAMAQWASAYAESALGLSKALGDLTGPCMFAVTMGISRIIFGKYGEQLDLMKFMSGSGILCVVCYLLAALSSSPIIGLIGCIACGFSVGIMWPGTISISSKTFPTGGTAMFSLLAMAGDLGGSIGPGIVGRITQNAGNN
;
A
#
# COMPACT_ATOMS: atom_id res chain seq x y z
N TRP A 1 22.03 12.43 13.51
CA TRP A 1 22.18 13.11 12.22
C TRP A 1 21.17 12.61 11.18
N LEU A 2 20.92 11.29 11.05
CA LEU A 2 19.94 10.74 10.10
C LEU A 2 18.53 11.33 10.29
N ALA A 3 18.06 11.44 11.53
CA ALA A 3 16.75 12.03 11.82
C ALA A 3 16.65 13.51 11.37
N VAL A 4 17.76 14.27 11.49
CA VAL A 4 17.81 15.67 11.03
C VAL A 4 17.73 15.74 9.51
N ILE A 5 18.46 14.85 8.78
CA ILE A 5 18.40 14.79 7.31
C ILE A 5 16.98 14.46 6.85
N TRP A 6 16.34 13.47 7.48
CA TRP A 6 14.95 13.11 7.15
C TRP A 6 13.94 14.20 7.51
N ALA A 7 14.20 15.06 8.50
CA ALA A 7 13.34 16.19 8.84
C ALA A 7 13.35 17.31 7.79
N ILE A 8 14.41 17.41 6.97
CA ILE A 8 14.52 18.45 5.92
C ILE A 8 13.41 18.32 4.88
N ILE A 9 13.11 17.08 4.44
CA ILE A 9 12.09 16.83 3.40
C ILE A 9 10.68 17.29 3.86
N PRO A 10 10.17 16.88 5.04
CA PRO A 10 8.91 17.41 5.57
C PRO A 10 8.93 18.93 5.77
N ALA A 11 10.06 19.51 6.21
CA ALA A 11 10.17 20.95 6.40
C ALA A 11 10.03 21.71 5.08
N ILE A 12 10.70 21.26 4.00
CA ILE A 12 10.54 21.82 2.67
C ILE A 12 9.09 21.69 2.18
N ASN A 13 8.49 20.52 2.36
CA ASN A 13 7.10 20.31 1.97
C ASN A 13 6.14 21.21 2.75
N THR A 14 6.35 21.39 4.06
CA THR A 14 5.56 22.31 4.88
C THR A 14 5.65 23.73 4.32
N TYR A 15 6.86 24.21 4.04
CA TYR A 15 7.04 25.52 3.43
C TYR A 15 6.31 25.66 2.09
N ASN A 16 6.42 24.65 1.22
CA ASN A 16 5.74 24.63 -0.08
C ASN A 16 4.22 24.68 0.09
N PHE A 17 3.65 23.91 1.03
CA PHE A 17 2.20 23.91 1.29
C PHE A 17 1.73 25.25 1.89
N MET A 18 2.52 25.91 2.71
CA MET A 18 2.18 27.23 3.27
C MET A 18 2.18 28.34 2.22
N THR A 19 2.98 28.20 1.16
CA THR A 19 3.13 29.21 0.09
C THR A 19 2.33 28.88 -1.17
N CYS A 20 1.84 27.64 -1.31
CA CYS A 20 1.05 27.24 -2.47
C CYS A 20 -0.37 27.81 -2.38
N PRO A 21 -0.86 28.50 -3.44
CA PRO A 21 -2.27 28.87 -3.49
C PRO A 21 -3.14 27.63 -3.60
N ILE A 22 -3.93 27.36 -2.55
CA ILE A 22 -4.86 26.24 -2.52
C ILE A 22 -6.22 26.74 -3.00
N GLU A 23 -6.61 26.34 -4.22
CA GLU A 23 -7.95 26.56 -4.71
C GLU A 23 -8.89 25.47 -4.17
N SER A 24 -10.07 25.85 -3.72
CA SER A 24 -11.11 24.90 -3.35
C SER A 24 -11.64 24.21 -4.61
N LEU A 25 -11.36 22.91 -4.74
CA LEU A 25 -11.84 22.11 -5.87
C LEU A 25 -13.34 21.73 -5.75
N VAL A 26 -13.94 21.98 -4.60
CA VAL A 26 -15.34 21.67 -4.33
C VAL A 26 -16.01 22.94 -3.82
N ASP A 27 -17.10 23.36 -4.48
CA ASP A 27 -17.93 24.47 -4.02
C ASP A 27 -18.47 24.19 -2.61
N ASN A 28 -18.38 25.20 -1.73
CA ASN A 28 -18.86 25.10 -0.37
C ASN A 28 -20.34 24.69 -0.35
N GLY A 29 -20.63 23.47 0.08
CA GLY A 29 -21.96 22.92 0.25
C GLY A 29 -22.38 21.80 -0.73
N SER A 30 -21.53 21.43 -1.70
CA SER A 30 -21.85 20.37 -2.69
C SER A 30 -21.25 18.99 -2.36
N GLY A 31 -20.61 18.83 -1.20
CA GLY A 31 -20.02 17.55 -0.78
C GLY A 31 -21.09 16.52 -0.40
N MET A 32 -20.85 15.25 -0.77
CA MET A 32 -21.72 14.14 -0.37
C MET A 32 -21.65 13.96 1.16
N GLU A 33 -22.79 13.75 1.80
CA GLU A 33 -22.82 13.44 3.24
C GLU A 33 -22.21 12.06 3.51
N ILE A 34 -21.56 11.92 4.67
CA ILE A 34 -20.97 10.65 5.10
C ILE A 34 -21.99 9.51 5.07
N LYS A 35 -23.23 9.79 5.49
CA LYS A 35 -24.33 8.83 5.49
C LYS A 35 -24.65 8.31 4.08
N ASP A 36 -24.58 9.19 3.09
CA ASP A 36 -24.84 8.83 1.70
C ASP A 36 -23.71 7.97 1.11
N LEU A 37 -22.46 8.23 1.49
CA LEU A 37 -21.33 7.38 1.13
C LEU A 37 -21.51 5.95 1.63
N PHE A 38 -21.87 5.78 2.91
CA PHE A 38 -22.10 4.46 3.52
C PHE A 38 -23.35 3.75 2.97
N SER A 39 -24.28 4.46 2.33
CA SER A 39 -25.43 3.86 1.64
C SER A 39 -25.06 3.21 0.29
N LYS A 40 -23.87 3.51 -0.25
CA LYS A 40 -23.41 2.99 -1.55
C LYS A 40 -22.60 1.70 -1.39
N PRO A 41 -23.03 0.59 -1.99
CA PRO A 41 -22.29 -0.68 -1.87
C PRO A 41 -20.85 -0.61 -2.40
N PHE A 42 -20.62 0.17 -3.46
CA PHE A 42 -19.27 0.36 -3.98
C PHE A 42 -18.31 0.99 -2.95
N PHE A 43 -18.79 1.88 -2.08
CA PHE A 43 -17.97 2.50 -1.05
C PHE A 43 -17.44 1.47 -0.03
N TRP A 44 -18.26 0.48 0.34
CA TRP A 44 -17.83 -0.63 1.19
C TRP A 44 -16.77 -1.51 0.50
N VAL A 45 -16.91 -1.75 -0.80
CA VAL A 45 -15.87 -2.46 -1.58
C VAL A 45 -14.57 -1.66 -1.56
N ALA A 46 -14.63 -0.35 -1.75
CA ALA A 46 -13.44 0.52 -1.70
C ALA A 46 -12.78 0.51 -0.31
N ILE A 47 -13.56 0.56 0.77
CA ILE A 47 -13.04 0.40 2.14
C ILE A 47 -12.34 -0.95 2.32
N CYS A 48 -12.96 -2.05 1.90
CA CYS A 48 -12.35 -3.38 1.99
C CYS A 48 -11.05 -3.46 1.16
N LEU A 49 -11.04 -2.90 -0.04
CA LEU A 49 -9.84 -2.83 -0.87
C LEU A 49 -8.72 -2.04 -0.18
N MET A 50 -9.03 -0.92 0.47
CA MET A 50 -8.03 -0.13 1.21
C MET A 50 -7.49 -0.91 2.40
N ILE A 51 -8.34 -1.57 3.19
CA ILE A 51 -7.91 -2.42 4.31
C ILE A 51 -6.98 -3.54 3.81
N CYS A 52 -7.37 -4.26 2.76
CA CYS A 52 -6.55 -5.33 2.18
C CYS A 52 -5.23 -4.80 1.61
N SER A 53 -5.26 -3.64 0.97
CA SER A 53 -4.06 -2.99 0.42
C SER A 53 -3.08 -2.62 1.53
N GLY A 54 -3.53 -1.92 2.56
CA GLY A 54 -2.68 -1.55 3.69
C GLY A 54 -2.12 -2.76 4.43
N ALA A 55 -2.97 -3.79 4.67
CA ALA A 55 -2.54 -5.02 5.31
C ALA A 55 -1.47 -5.77 4.51
N SER A 56 -1.67 -5.93 3.19
CA SER A 56 -0.71 -6.64 2.34
C SER A 56 0.59 -5.86 2.14
N GLU A 57 0.52 -4.54 1.98
CA GLU A 57 1.71 -3.70 1.85
C GLU A 57 2.59 -3.76 3.11
N LEU A 58 2.02 -3.43 4.27
CA LEU A 58 2.81 -3.32 5.50
C LEU A 58 3.20 -4.68 6.08
N ALA A 59 2.39 -5.73 5.92
CA ALA A 59 2.79 -7.06 6.35
C ALA A 59 4.04 -7.53 5.58
N MET A 60 4.04 -7.42 4.26
CA MET A 60 5.20 -7.83 3.46
C MET A 60 6.42 -6.95 3.74
N ALA A 61 6.26 -5.62 3.78
CA ALA A 61 7.36 -4.69 4.02
C ALA A 61 8.05 -4.92 5.38
N GLN A 62 7.29 -5.25 6.43
CA GLN A 62 7.83 -5.45 7.77
C GLN A 62 8.46 -6.82 7.96
N TRP A 63 7.90 -7.87 7.32
CA TRP A 63 8.38 -9.24 7.53
C TRP A 63 9.41 -9.72 6.51
N ALA A 64 9.60 -9.02 5.37
CA ALA A 64 10.54 -9.43 4.31
C ALA A 64 12.00 -9.51 4.79
N SER A 65 12.45 -8.61 5.68
CA SER A 65 13.80 -8.67 6.24
C SER A 65 13.99 -9.90 7.14
N ALA A 66 13.05 -10.12 8.06
CA ALA A 66 13.10 -11.29 8.95
C ALA A 66 13.04 -12.61 8.16
N TYR A 67 12.27 -12.65 7.07
CA TYR A 67 12.23 -13.78 6.14
C TYR A 67 13.62 -14.02 5.50
N ALA A 68 14.25 -12.97 4.97
CA ALA A 68 15.58 -13.07 4.35
C ALA A 68 16.65 -13.51 5.33
N GLU A 69 16.62 -13.02 6.57
CA GLU A 69 17.55 -13.43 7.64
C GLU A 69 17.33 -14.91 8.02
N SER A 70 16.09 -15.31 8.27
CA SER A 70 15.79 -16.65 8.78
C SER A 70 15.90 -17.74 7.72
N ALA A 71 15.47 -17.48 6.48
CA ALA A 71 15.41 -18.47 5.41
C ALA A 71 16.69 -18.58 4.59
N LEU A 72 17.45 -17.48 4.45
CA LEU A 72 18.67 -17.43 3.64
C LEU A 72 19.94 -17.28 4.49
N GLY A 73 19.82 -17.11 5.82
CA GLY A 73 20.98 -16.89 6.69
C GLY A 73 21.70 -15.56 6.43
N LEU A 74 21.03 -14.57 5.86
CA LEU A 74 21.61 -13.27 5.55
C LEU A 74 21.86 -12.47 6.83
N SER A 75 22.88 -11.61 6.79
CA SER A 75 23.04 -10.61 7.83
C SER A 75 21.87 -9.62 7.80
N LYS A 76 21.55 -9.00 8.94
CA LYS A 76 20.46 -8.03 9.03
C LYS A 76 20.55 -6.93 7.96
N ALA A 77 21.74 -6.39 7.71
CA ALA A 77 21.95 -5.36 6.69
C ALA A 77 21.60 -5.85 5.27
N LEU A 78 21.95 -7.09 4.94
CA LEU A 78 21.60 -7.71 3.65
C LEU A 78 20.11 -8.07 3.62
N GLY A 79 19.52 -8.52 4.72
CA GLY A 79 18.10 -8.79 4.84
C GLY A 79 17.26 -7.53 4.59
N ASP A 80 17.64 -6.40 5.20
CA ASP A 80 16.98 -5.11 4.99
C ASP A 80 17.14 -4.60 3.54
N LEU A 81 18.28 -4.83 2.92
CA LEU A 81 18.53 -4.41 1.54
C LEU A 81 17.78 -5.28 0.53
N THR A 82 17.78 -6.59 0.71
CA THR A 82 17.15 -7.52 -0.25
C THR A 82 15.64 -7.69 -0.04
N GLY A 83 15.14 -7.51 1.18
CA GLY A 83 13.72 -7.57 1.51
C GLY A 83 13.04 -6.20 1.33
N PRO A 84 12.95 -5.39 2.39
CA PRO A 84 12.16 -4.14 2.37
C PRO A 84 12.64 -3.12 1.34
N CYS A 85 13.96 -2.99 1.11
CA CYS A 85 14.47 -2.02 0.14
C CYS A 85 14.08 -2.40 -1.30
N MET A 86 14.27 -3.67 -1.70
CA MET A 86 13.87 -4.11 -3.04
C MET A 86 12.34 -4.11 -3.21
N PHE A 87 11.58 -4.45 -2.17
CA PHE A 87 10.13 -4.26 -2.14
C PHE A 87 9.75 -2.79 -2.44
N ALA A 88 10.39 -1.83 -1.75
CA ALA A 88 10.12 -0.41 -1.96
C ALA A 88 10.50 0.06 -3.38
N VAL A 89 11.59 -0.45 -3.96
CA VAL A 89 12.01 -0.16 -5.34
C VAL A 89 10.95 -0.63 -6.33
N THR A 90 10.49 -1.88 -6.22
CA THR A 90 9.47 -2.42 -7.13
C THR A 90 8.12 -1.72 -6.97
N MET A 91 7.75 -1.33 -5.75
CA MET A 91 6.58 -0.50 -5.46
C MET A 91 6.71 0.88 -6.12
N GLY A 92 7.87 1.52 -6.03
CA GLY A 92 8.15 2.79 -6.70
C GLY A 92 8.03 2.68 -8.22
N ILE A 93 8.54 1.61 -8.82
CA ILE A 93 8.41 1.34 -10.26
C ILE A 93 6.94 1.24 -10.67
N SER A 94 6.12 0.49 -9.91
CA SER A 94 4.68 0.38 -10.16
C SER A 94 3.98 1.75 -10.12
N ARG A 95 4.32 2.59 -9.14
CA ARG A 95 3.77 3.96 -9.00
C ARG A 95 4.21 4.88 -10.13
N ILE A 96 5.47 4.77 -10.60
CA ILE A 96 5.97 5.54 -11.76
C ILE A 96 5.22 5.13 -13.04
N ILE A 97 5.04 3.82 -13.26
CA ILE A 97 4.28 3.33 -14.42
C ILE A 97 2.85 3.87 -14.39
N PHE A 98 2.19 3.80 -13.24
CA PHE A 98 0.84 4.35 -13.08
C PHE A 98 0.81 5.88 -13.30
N GLY A 99 1.75 6.62 -12.71
CA GLY A 99 1.82 8.07 -12.89
C GLY A 99 2.04 8.49 -14.35
N LYS A 100 2.82 7.71 -15.12
CA LYS A 100 3.11 8.02 -16.52
C LYS A 100 2.05 7.55 -17.50
N TYR A 101 1.46 6.38 -17.25
CA TYR A 101 0.55 5.71 -18.20
C TYR A 101 -0.86 5.53 -17.67
N GLY A 102 -1.18 6.01 -16.46
CA GLY A 102 -2.45 5.75 -15.77
C GLY A 102 -3.69 6.20 -16.54
N GLU A 103 -3.59 7.25 -17.37
CA GLU A 103 -4.69 7.69 -18.24
C GLU A 103 -4.93 6.76 -19.42
N GLN A 104 -3.89 6.02 -19.86
CA GLN A 104 -3.95 5.10 -21.00
C GLN A 104 -4.27 3.67 -20.57
N LEU A 105 -4.04 3.35 -19.29
CA LEU A 105 -4.28 2.01 -18.75
C LEU A 105 -5.74 1.86 -18.33
N ASP A 106 -6.31 0.69 -18.64
CA ASP A 106 -7.55 0.25 -18.01
C ASP A 106 -7.24 -0.03 -16.52
N LEU A 107 -7.53 0.98 -15.68
CA LEU A 107 -7.20 0.95 -14.26
C LEU A 107 -7.81 -0.25 -13.54
N MET A 108 -9.04 -0.65 -13.94
CA MET A 108 -9.71 -1.80 -13.33
C MET A 108 -8.97 -3.12 -13.64
N LYS A 109 -8.52 -3.31 -14.87
CA LYS A 109 -7.74 -4.48 -15.27
C LYS A 109 -6.37 -4.48 -14.61
N PHE A 110 -5.72 -3.31 -14.55
CA PHE A 110 -4.41 -3.18 -13.91
C PHE A 110 -4.48 -3.51 -12.42
N MET A 111 -5.48 -2.99 -11.70
CA MET A 111 -5.69 -3.31 -10.29
C MET A 111 -6.06 -4.79 -10.06
N SER A 112 -6.91 -5.36 -10.92
CA SER A 112 -7.25 -6.78 -10.82
C SER A 112 -6.03 -7.67 -11.05
N GLY A 113 -5.21 -7.36 -12.05
CA GLY A 113 -3.95 -8.05 -12.31
C GLY A 113 -2.96 -7.92 -11.14
N SER A 114 -2.86 -6.73 -10.55
CA SER A 114 -2.03 -6.48 -9.36
C SER A 114 -2.54 -7.28 -8.15
N GLY A 115 -3.86 -7.38 -7.95
CA GLY A 115 -4.43 -8.21 -6.89
C GLY A 115 -4.10 -9.69 -7.05
N ILE A 116 -4.22 -10.23 -8.26
CA ILE A 116 -3.83 -11.62 -8.57
C ILE A 116 -2.33 -11.81 -8.33
N LEU A 117 -1.50 -10.89 -8.80
CA LEU A 117 -0.06 -10.93 -8.58
C LEU A 117 0.28 -10.92 -7.09
N CYS A 118 -0.41 -10.10 -6.29
CA CYS A 118 -0.24 -10.06 -4.84
C CYS A 118 -0.48 -11.43 -4.20
N VAL A 119 -1.59 -12.09 -4.55
CA VAL A 119 -1.89 -13.44 -4.08
C VAL A 119 -0.79 -14.42 -4.46
N VAL A 120 -0.34 -14.41 -5.72
CA VAL A 120 0.76 -15.28 -6.20
C VAL A 120 2.04 -15.02 -5.41
N CYS A 121 2.40 -13.75 -5.16
CA CYS A 121 3.58 -13.39 -4.40
C CYS A 121 3.52 -13.92 -2.95
N TYR A 122 2.37 -13.78 -2.29
CA TYR A 122 2.18 -14.33 -0.94
C TYR A 122 2.25 -15.86 -0.93
N LEU A 123 1.67 -16.53 -1.93
CA LEU A 123 1.78 -17.99 -2.06
C LEU A 123 3.24 -18.43 -2.31
N LEU A 124 3.99 -17.72 -3.13
CA LEU A 124 5.42 -18.00 -3.34
C LEU A 124 6.21 -17.80 -2.04
N ALA A 125 5.97 -16.73 -1.30
CA ALA A 125 6.63 -16.49 -0.03
C ALA A 125 6.29 -17.57 1.02
N ALA A 126 5.05 -18.06 1.05
CA ALA A 126 4.58 -18.99 2.07
C ALA A 126 4.83 -20.47 1.74
N LEU A 127 4.73 -20.87 0.47
CA LEU A 127 4.71 -22.28 0.06
C LEU A 127 5.96 -22.74 -0.69
N SER A 128 6.84 -21.82 -1.10
CA SER A 128 8.03 -22.19 -1.85
C SER A 128 9.02 -22.95 -0.98
N SER A 129 9.47 -24.11 -1.45
CA SER A 129 10.58 -24.86 -0.85
C SER A 129 11.93 -24.18 -1.04
N SER A 130 12.04 -23.23 -1.97
CA SER A 130 13.25 -22.46 -2.22
C SER A 130 13.15 -21.07 -1.56
N PRO A 131 14.01 -20.75 -0.58
CA PRO A 131 14.02 -19.44 0.07
C PRO A 131 14.23 -18.28 -0.91
N ILE A 132 14.99 -18.51 -2.00
CA ILE A 132 15.25 -17.51 -3.03
C ILE A 132 13.97 -17.16 -3.78
N ILE A 133 13.16 -18.17 -4.15
CA ILE A 133 11.87 -17.94 -4.83
C ILE A 133 10.92 -17.20 -3.89
N GLY A 134 10.90 -17.56 -2.61
CA GLY A 134 10.12 -16.83 -1.61
C GLY A 134 10.52 -15.36 -1.50
N LEU A 135 11.82 -15.07 -1.48
CA LEU A 135 12.33 -13.70 -1.45
C LEU A 135 11.96 -12.91 -2.73
N ILE A 136 12.04 -13.56 -3.90
CA ILE A 136 11.56 -12.96 -5.16
C ILE A 136 10.06 -12.64 -5.05
N GLY A 137 9.26 -13.52 -4.45
CA GLY A 137 7.85 -13.27 -4.14
C GLY A 137 7.67 -12.02 -3.27
N CYS A 138 8.48 -11.86 -2.21
CA CYS A 138 8.44 -10.67 -1.36
C CYS A 138 8.76 -9.39 -2.16
N ILE A 139 9.78 -9.41 -3.00
CA ILE A 139 10.20 -8.27 -3.83
C ILE A 139 9.11 -7.92 -4.86
N ALA A 140 8.58 -8.91 -5.58
CA ALA A 140 7.55 -8.72 -6.61
C ALA A 140 6.21 -8.25 -6.00
N CYS A 141 5.94 -8.59 -4.74
CA CYS A 141 4.78 -8.10 -4.01
C CYS A 141 4.76 -6.58 -3.94
N GLY A 142 5.92 -5.91 -3.79
CA GLY A 142 6.02 -4.46 -3.83
C GLY A 142 5.42 -3.86 -5.11
N PHE A 143 5.73 -4.44 -6.26
CA PHE A 143 5.14 -4.01 -7.53
C PHE A 143 3.61 -4.15 -7.53
N SER A 144 3.09 -5.25 -7.00
CA SER A 144 1.65 -5.52 -6.98
C SER A 144 0.89 -4.55 -6.09
N VAL A 145 1.39 -4.26 -4.88
CA VAL A 145 0.70 -3.38 -3.92
C VAL A 145 0.84 -1.89 -4.27
N GLY A 146 1.85 -1.54 -5.07
CA GLY A 146 2.16 -0.14 -5.40
C GLY A 146 1.01 0.65 -6.00
N ILE A 147 0.13 0.00 -6.79
CA ILE A 147 -1.03 0.64 -7.41
C ILE A 147 -2.30 0.56 -6.54
N MET A 148 -2.38 -0.35 -5.59
CA MET A 148 -3.64 -0.62 -4.88
C MET A 148 -4.18 0.60 -4.15
N TRP A 149 -3.34 1.36 -3.46
CA TRP A 149 -3.72 2.59 -2.78
C TRP A 149 -4.14 3.70 -3.77
N PRO A 150 -3.25 4.19 -4.65
CA PRO A 150 -3.60 5.28 -5.56
C PRO A 150 -4.69 4.87 -6.54
N GLY A 151 -4.74 3.61 -6.95
CA GLY A 151 -5.77 3.08 -7.83
C GLY A 151 -7.15 3.08 -7.19
N THR A 152 -7.28 2.64 -5.93
CA THR A 152 -8.56 2.66 -5.20
C THR A 152 -9.06 4.09 -5.01
N ILE A 153 -8.18 5.02 -4.64
CA ILE A 153 -8.50 6.44 -4.51
C ILE A 153 -8.95 7.00 -5.87
N SER A 154 -8.22 6.69 -6.95
CA SER A 154 -8.55 7.16 -8.30
C SER A 154 -9.90 6.64 -8.81
N ILE A 155 -10.20 5.35 -8.59
CA ILE A 155 -11.51 4.78 -8.96
C ILE A 155 -12.63 5.42 -8.11
N SER A 156 -12.38 5.58 -6.80
CA SER A 156 -13.38 6.17 -5.90
C SER A 156 -13.69 7.62 -6.27
N SER A 157 -12.68 8.43 -6.64
CA SER A 157 -12.89 9.80 -7.08
C SER A 157 -13.69 9.90 -8.39
N LYS A 158 -13.49 8.95 -9.31
CA LYS A 158 -14.28 8.88 -10.56
C LYS A 158 -15.71 8.43 -10.31
N THR A 159 -15.92 7.52 -9.35
CA THR A 159 -17.23 6.97 -9.02
C THR A 159 -18.06 7.95 -8.17
N PHE A 160 -17.41 8.70 -7.31
CA PHE A 160 -18.04 9.70 -6.42
C PHE A 160 -17.38 11.07 -6.61
N PRO A 161 -17.68 11.79 -7.69
CA PRO A 161 -17.05 13.10 -7.96
C PRO A 161 -17.30 14.13 -6.85
N THR A 162 -18.43 14.01 -6.14
CA THR A 162 -18.81 14.86 -5.01
C THR A 162 -18.43 14.28 -3.64
N GLY A 163 -17.69 13.18 -3.59
CA GLY A 163 -17.31 12.49 -2.34
C GLY A 163 -16.46 13.32 -1.39
N GLY A 164 -15.71 14.27 -1.94
CA GLY A 164 -14.98 15.29 -1.19
C GLY A 164 -13.95 14.73 -0.19
N THR A 165 -13.52 15.58 0.73
CA THR A 165 -12.50 15.26 1.73
C THR A 165 -12.90 14.11 2.64
N ALA A 166 -14.19 14.00 2.99
CA ALA A 166 -14.69 12.95 3.88
C ALA A 166 -14.46 11.55 3.29
N MET A 167 -14.74 11.37 1.99
CA MET A 167 -14.49 10.10 1.30
C MET A 167 -13.00 9.71 1.35
N PHE A 168 -12.12 10.63 0.99
CA PHE A 168 -10.67 10.37 0.98
C PHE A 168 -10.13 10.05 2.37
N SER A 169 -10.59 10.78 3.40
CA SER A 169 -10.20 10.55 4.79
C SER A 169 -10.63 9.18 5.30
N LEU A 170 -11.86 8.75 4.98
CA LEU A 170 -12.38 7.43 5.37
C LEU A 170 -11.62 6.29 4.66
N LEU A 171 -11.30 6.46 3.38
CA LEU A 171 -10.52 5.49 2.64
C LEU A 171 -9.09 5.39 3.17
N ALA A 172 -8.42 6.52 3.44
CA ALA A 172 -7.09 6.53 4.02
C ALA A 172 -7.07 5.86 5.40
N MET A 173 -8.02 6.21 6.28
CA MET A 173 -8.17 5.58 7.59
C MET A 173 -8.37 4.06 7.48
N ALA A 174 -9.16 3.59 6.51
CA ALA A 174 -9.34 2.16 6.26
C ALA A 174 -8.03 1.48 5.86
N GLY A 175 -7.21 2.12 5.01
CA GLY A 175 -5.89 1.62 4.63
C GLY A 175 -4.91 1.56 5.81
N ASP A 176 -4.88 2.59 6.64
CA ASP A 176 -4.05 2.64 7.85
C ASP A 176 -4.46 1.58 8.88
N LEU A 177 -5.77 1.33 9.01
CA LEU A 177 -6.30 0.25 9.84
C LEU A 177 -5.80 -1.12 9.35
N GLY A 178 -5.87 -1.37 8.04
CA GLY A 178 -5.31 -2.58 7.43
C GLY A 178 -3.82 -2.73 7.70
N GLY A 179 -3.06 -1.66 7.48
CA GLY A 179 -1.62 -1.62 7.72
C GLY A 179 -1.21 -1.83 9.18
N SER A 180 -2.07 -1.44 10.11
CA SER A 180 -1.84 -1.67 11.55
C SER A 180 -2.15 -3.11 11.96
N ILE A 181 -3.22 -3.69 11.42
CA ILE A 181 -3.69 -5.04 11.79
C ILE A 181 -2.91 -6.14 11.05
N GLY A 182 -2.59 -5.94 9.76
CA GLY A 182 -1.96 -6.95 8.91
C GLY A 182 -0.68 -7.55 9.48
N PRO A 183 0.35 -6.74 9.77
CA PRO A 183 1.60 -7.23 10.36
C PRO A 183 1.41 -7.92 11.70
N GLY A 184 0.47 -7.43 12.52
CA GLY A 184 0.14 -8.01 13.83
C GLY A 184 -0.45 -9.42 13.72
N ILE A 185 -1.32 -9.67 12.73
CA ILE A 185 -1.87 -11.00 12.44
C ILE A 185 -0.76 -11.95 12.01
N VAL A 186 0.09 -11.53 11.06
CA VAL A 186 1.23 -12.33 10.59
C VAL A 186 2.14 -12.69 11.76
N GLY A 187 2.48 -11.72 12.63
CA GLY A 187 3.33 -11.94 13.78
C GLY A 187 2.75 -12.97 14.76
N ARG A 188 1.45 -12.89 15.06
CA ARG A 188 0.77 -13.86 15.94
C ARG A 188 0.76 -15.29 15.36
N ILE A 189 0.49 -15.41 14.05
CA ILE A 189 0.48 -16.71 13.38
C ILE A 189 1.89 -17.31 13.41
N THR A 190 2.93 -16.51 13.10
CA THR A 190 4.32 -16.97 13.12
C THR A 190 4.77 -17.42 14.50
N GLN A 191 4.42 -16.68 15.56
CA GLN A 191 4.73 -17.08 16.93
C GLN A 191 4.06 -18.40 17.32
N ASN A 192 2.80 -18.58 16.96
CA ASN A 192 2.07 -19.82 17.28
C ASN A 192 2.61 -21.02 16.48
N ALA A 193 3.03 -20.82 15.24
CA ALA A 193 3.62 -21.88 14.40
C ALA A 193 5.04 -22.28 14.86
N GLY A 194 5.81 -21.35 15.46
CA GLY A 194 7.15 -21.62 15.99
C GLY A 194 7.16 -22.29 17.36
N ASN A 195 6.02 -22.34 18.05
CA ASN A 195 5.88 -22.98 19.36
C ASN A 195 5.38 -24.44 19.28
N ASN A 196 5.11 -24.97 18.10
CA ASN A 196 4.76 -26.36 17.81
C ASN A 196 5.93 -27.08 17.10
#